data_3abd5b99bafe3ddf1ee95f7047a49317
#
_entry.id   3abd5b99bafe3ddf1ee95f7047a49317
#
_cell.length_a   1.000
_cell.length_b   1.000
_cell.length_c   1.000
_cell.angle_alpha   90.00
_cell.angle_beta   90.00
_cell.angle_gamma   90.00
#
_symmetry.space_group_name_H-M   'P 1'
#
loop_
_entity.id
_entity.type
_entity.pdbx_description
1 polymer ?
#
loop_
_entity_poly.entity_id
_entity_poly.type
_entity_poly.pdbx_seq_one_letter_code
_entity_poly.pdbx_strand_id
1 'polypeptide(L)'
;NSIISGVFYISTEEDDKITFTDPNVKLKELITFEKKEFNMWNSPTWFFPSNTNELVMFPSLLDHQVVPNKKATTDRISLSFNTFVKGTLGSREEATELILK
;
A
#
# COMPACT_ATOMS: atom_id res chain seq x y z
N ASN A 1 12.69 0.94 -8.70
CA ASN A 1 13.32 0.04 -7.72
C ASN A 1 13.03 0.51 -6.30
N SER A 2 12.06 -0.08 -5.67
CA SER A 2 11.68 0.17 -4.28
C SER A 2 11.22 -1.12 -3.63
N ILE A 3 11.50 -1.30 -2.36
CA ILE A 3 11.04 -2.46 -1.57
C ILE A 3 9.87 -2.06 -0.69
N ILE A 4 10.01 -0.95 0.01
CA ILE A 4 8.95 -0.36 0.84
C ILE A 4 8.66 1.04 0.34
N SER A 5 7.41 1.32 0.10
CA SER A 5 6.88 2.66 -0.14
C SER A 5 6.18 3.16 1.11
N GLY A 6 6.15 4.46 1.28
CA GLY A 6 5.44 5.07 2.38
C GLY A 6 4.85 6.42 2.01
N VAL A 7 3.86 6.82 2.76
CA VAL A 7 3.23 8.13 2.67
C VAL A 7 2.99 8.68 4.08
N PHE A 8 3.49 9.87 4.32
CA PHE A 8 3.23 10.64 5.54
C PHE A 8 2.19 11.72 5.24
N TYR A 9 1.11 11.75 5.98
CA TYR A 9 0.03 12.70 5.78
C TYR A 9 0.24 13.94 6.64
N ILE A 10 0.44 15.08 5.97
CA ILE A 10 0.65 16.39 6.60
C ILE A 10 -0.69 17.07 6.89
N SER A 11 -1.62 16.97 5.94
CA SER A 11 -2.97 17.52 6.06
C SER A 11 -3.97 16.62 5.36
N THR A 12 -5.03 16.26 6.04
CA THR A 12 -6.12 15.43 5.51
C THR A 12 -7.45 15.91 6.03
N GLU A 13 -8.52 15.56 5.33
CA GLU A 13 -9.90 15.74 5.78
C GLU A 13 -10.61 14.40 6.00
N GLU A 14 -11.79 14.47 6.59
CA GLU A 14 -12.67 13.31 6.72
C GLU A 14 -12.95 12.67 5.35
N ASP A 15 -13.04 11.37 5.28
CA ASP A 15 -13.18 10.55 4.05
C ASP A 15 -11.92 10.46 3.17
N ASP A 16 -10.81 11.12 3.49
CA ASP A 16 -9.54 10.85 2.83
C ASP A 16 -9.06 9.44 3.11
N LYS A 17 -8.65 8.73 2.07
CA LYS A 17 -8.22 7.32 2.19
C LYS A 17 -7.25 6.91 1.10
N ILE A 18 -6.48 5.89 1.41
CA ILE A 18 -5.68 5.13 0.46
C ILE A 18 -6.29 3.75 0.29
N THR A 19 -6.43 3.30 -0.94
CA THR A 19 -7.02 2.00 -1.28
C THR A 19 -5.93 1.10 -1.84
N PHE A 20 -5.90 -0.13 -1.38
CA PHE A 20 -4.99 -1.18 -1.85
C PHE A 20 -5.76 -2.28 -2.56
N THR A 21 -5.16 -2.84 -3.61
CA THR A 21 -5.66 -4.04 -4.30
C THR A 21 -4.92 -5.27 -3.79
N ASP A 22 -5.65 -6.31 -3.47
CA ASP A 22 -5.05 -7.58 -3.07
C ASP A 22 -4.25 -8.17 -4.25
N PRO A 23 -2.97 -8.50 -4.10
CA PRO A 23 -2.17 -9.11 -5.17
C PRO A 23 -2.72 -10.47 -5.62
N ASN A 24 -3.51 -11.13 -4.78
CA ASN A 24 -4.17 -12.40 -5.07
C ASN A 24 -5.64 -12.24 -5.53
N VAL A 25 -6.01 -11.08 -6.04
CA VAL A 25 -7.39 -10.77 -6.44
C VAL A 25 -7.97 -11.85 -7.38
N LYS A 26 -7.19 -12.34 -8.32
CA LYS A 26 -7.62 -13.39 -9.26
C LYS A 26 -8.02 -14.70 -8.57
N LEU A 27 -7.37 -15.07 -7.49
CA LEU A 27 -7.74 -16.24 -6.69
C LEU A 27 -9.04 -16.01 -5.92
N LYS A 28 -9.27 -14.80 -5.43
CA LYS A 28 -10.51 -14.44 -4.74
C LYS A 28 -11.72 -14.34 -5.66
N GLU A 29 -11.49 -14.10 -6.95
CA GLU A 29 -12.53 -13.98 -7.97
C GLU A 29 -12.79 -15.29 -8.74
N LEU A 30 -11.95 -16.31 -8.54
CA LEU A 30 -12.08 -17.60 -9.24
C LEU A 30 -13.41 -18.29 -8.93
N ILE A 31 -13.88 -18.19 -7.69
CA ILE A 31 -15.16 -18.71 -7.25
C ILE A 31 -15.91 -17.55 -6.56
N THR A 32 -17.03 -17.16 -7.13
CA THR A 32 -17.92 -16.15 -6.54
C THR A 32 -19.00 -16.82 -5.71
N PHE A 33 -19.17 -16.34 -4.50
CA PHE A 33 -20.28 -16.71 -3.60
C PHE A 33 -20.77 -15.46 -2.88
N GLU A 34 -22.01 -15.53 -2.44
CA GLU A 34 -22.61 -14.43 -1.68
C GLU A 34 -21.83 -14.19 -0.38
N LYS A 35 -21.41 -12.95 -0.17
CA LYS A 35 -20.71 -12.52 1.05
C LYS A 35 -21.69 -11.81 1.97
N LYS A 36 -21.84 -12.31 3.18
CA LYS A 36 -22.67 -11.66 4.21
C LYS A 36 -22.00 -10.41 4.76
N GLU A 37 -20.69 -10.43 4.88
CA GLU A 37 -19.87 -9.31 5.37
C GLU A 37 -18.61 -9.16 4.52
N PHE A 38 -18.17 -7.93 4.35
CA PHE A 38 -16.92 -7.61 3.67
C PHE A 38 -15.83 -7.30 4.70
N ASN A 39 -14.64 -7.85 4.46
CA ASN A 39 -13.45 -7.59 5.26
C ASN A 39 -12.19 -7.63 4.36
N MET A 40 -11.07 -7.25 4.91
CA MET A 40 -9.78 -7.22 4.21
C MET A 40 -9.40 -8.56 3.58
N TRP A 41 -9.81 -9.67 4.17
CA TRP A 41 -9.44 -11.01 3.72
C TRP A 41 -10.30 -11.54 2.57
N ASN A 42 -11.52 -11.08 2.45
CA ASN A 42 -12.47 -11.56 1.46
C ASN A 42 -12.80 -10.54 0.35
N SER A 43 -12.21 -9.37 0.40
CA SER A 43 -12.43 -8.30 -0.57
C SER A 43 -11.25 -8.17 -1.55
N PRO A 44 -11.50 -7.90 -2.83
CA PRO A 44 -10.43 -7.67 -3.80
C PRO A 44 -9.67 -6.38 -3.54
N THR A 45 -10.31 -5.40 -2.94
CA THR A 45 -9.69 -4.13 -2.54
C THR A 45 -10.07 -3.78 -1.12
N TRP A 46 -9.18 -3.07 -0.43
CA TRP A 46 -9.45 -2.54 0.91
C TRP A 46 -8.88 -1.14 1.06
N PHE A 47 -9.53 -0.31 1.86
CA PHE A 47 -9.05 1.04 2.11
C PHE A 47 -8.68 1.25 3.58
N PHE A 48 -7.74 2.17 3.78
CA PHE A 48 -7.38 2.68 5.10
C PHE A 48 -7.62 4.19 5.11
N PRO A 49 -8.22 4.73 6.16
CA PRO A 49 -8.36 6.17 6.30
C PRO A 49 -6.98 6.83 6.35
N SER A 50 -6.88 8.02 5.79
CA SER A 50 -5.67 8.83 5.82
C SER A 50 -5.85 9.90 6.87
N ASN A 51 -5.12 9.82 7.98
CA ASN A 51 -5.22 10.79 9.05
C ASN A 51 -3.96 11.66 9.12
N THR A 52 -4.15 12.93 9.44
CA THR A 52 -3.04 13.89 9.64
C THR A 52 -2.07 13.38 10.69
N ASN A 53 -0.77 13.53 10.44
CA ASN A 53 0.35 13.03 11.25
C ASN A 53 0.49 11.49 11.29
N GLU A 54 -0.15 10.77 10.39
CA GLU A 54 0.05 9.32 10.24
C GLU A 54 1.00 8.99 9.10
N LEU A 55 1.77 7.92 9.31
CA LEU A 55 2.63 7.31 8.31
C LEU A 55 2.05 5.95 7.94
N VAL A 56 1.78 5.75 6.65
CA VAL A 56 1.40 4.44 6.10
C VAL A 56 2.58 3.89 5.31
N MET A 57 3.00 2.67 5.63
CA MET A 57 4.07 1.96 4.92
C MET A 57 3.54 0.65 4.35
N PHE A 58 3.98 0.31 3.14
CA PHE A 58 3.51 -0.88 2.42
C PHE A 58 4.57 -1.40 1.45
N PRO A 59 4.54 -2.70 1.09
CA PRO A 59 5.39 -3.23 0.03
C PRO A 59 5.17 -2.47 -1.27
N SER A 60 6.25 -2.04 -1.92
CA SER A 60 6.17 -1.17 -3.11
C SER A 60 5.47 -1.82 -4.31
N LEU A 61 5.39 -3.15 -4.32
CA LEU A 61 4.67 -3.92 -5.36
C LEU A 61 3.15 -3.93 -5.16
N LEU A 62 2.67 -3.46 -4.01
CA LEU A 62 1.25 -3.45 -3.73
C LEU A 62 0.56 -2.34 -4.52
N ASP A 63 -0.36 -2.72 -5.39
CA ASP A 63 -1.17 -1.77 -6.14
C ASP A 63 -2.01 -0.93 -5.19
N HIS A 64 -1.90 0.37 -5.37
CA HIS A 64 -2.59 1.33 -4.52
C HIS A 64 -3.05 2.53 -5.32
N GLN A 65 -4.11 3.14 -4.82
CA GLN A 65 -4.65 4.37 -5.41
C GLN A 65 -5.24 5.27 -4.36
N VAL A 66 -5.30 6.53 -4.70
CA VAL A 66 -5.98 7.55 -3.91
C VAL A 66 -7.13 8.08 -4.72
N VAL A 67 -8.34 7.88 -4.21
CA VAL A 67 -9.55 8.40 -4.83
C VAL A 67 -9.73 9.86 -4.39
N PRO A 68 -10.04 10.78 -5.32
CA PRO A 68 -10.35 12.16 -4.96
C PRO A 68 -11.52 12.24 -3.97
N ASN A 69 -11.31 12.95 -2.88
CA ASN A 69 -12.38 13.23 -1.92
C ASN A 69 -13.24 14.38 -2.45
N LYS A 70 -14.42 14.07 -2.97
CA LYS A 70 -15.32 15.07 -3.55
C LYS A 70 -15.97 16.02 -2.53
N LYS A 71 -15.85 15.70 -1.25
CA LYS A 71 -16.39 16.52 -0.16
C LYS A 71 -15.32 17.42 0.45
N ALA A 72 -14.05 17.22 0.09
CA ALA A 72 -12.95 18.00 0.64
C ALA A 72 -13.12 19.49 0.35
N THR A 73 -12.86 20.29 1.35
CA THR A 73 -12.89 21.76 1.30
C THR A 73 -11.50 22.37 1.27
N THR A 74 -10.48 21.56 1.62
CA THR A 74 -9.07 21.95 1.61
C THR A 74 -8.22 20.95 0.85
N ASP A 75 -6.98 21.30 0.56
CA ASP A 75 -6.04 20.42 -0.12
C ASP A 75 -5.50 19.36 0.85
N ARG A 76 -5.53 18.11 0.41
CA ARG A 76 -4.76 17.04 1.06
C ARG A 76 -3.29 17.21 0.71
N ILE A 77 -2.45 17.24 1.74
CA ILE A 77 -1.00 17.36 1.61
C ILE A 77 -0.34 16.10 2.19
N SER A 78 0.46 15.45 1.38
CA SER A 78 1.20 14.25 1.81
C SER A 78 2.61 14.24 1.22
N LEU A 79 3.52 13.59 1.94
CA LEU A 79 4.89 13.33 1.51
C LEU A 79 5.03 11.82 1.26
N SER A 80 5.23 11.44 0.00
CA SER A 80 5.50 10.05 -0.35
C SER A 80 6.99 9.80 -0.53
N PHE A 81 7.44 8.61 -0.19
CA PHE A 81 8.82 8.18 -0.33
C PHE A 81 8.91 6.70 -0.68
N ASN A 82 10.06 6.34 -1.22
CA ASN A 82 10.42 4.98 -1.56
C ASN A 82 11.74 4.62 -0.89
N THR A 83 11.89 3.37 -0.52
CA THR A 83 13.10 2.87 0.11
C THR A 83 13.71 1.73 -0.67
N PHE A 84 15.01 1.59 -0.55
CA PHE A 84 15.74 0.47 -1.08
C PHE A 84 16.75 -0.02 -0.05
N VAL A 85 17.23 -1.25 -0.20
CA VAL A 85 18.19 -1.84 0.73
C VAL A 85 19.63 -1.46 0.36
N LYS A 86 20.51 -1.49 1.36
CA LYS A 86 21.95 -1.29 1.24
C LYS A 86 22.66 -2.42 2.00
N GLY A 87 23.81 -2.83 1.53
CA GLY A 87 24.61 -3.89 2.15
C GLY A 87 24.58 -5.18 1.36
N THR A 88 24.83 -6.31 2.00
CA THR A 88 24.87 -7.63 1.36
C THR A 88 23.52 -8.33 1.51
N LEU A 89 22.96 -8.77 0.38
CA LEU A 89 21.76 -9.59 0.29
C LEU A 89 22.13 -11.00 -0.15
N GLY A 90 21.33 -11.98 0.29
CA GLY A 90 21.54 -13.38 -0.06
C GLY A 90 22.80 -13.99 0.55
N SER A 91 23.26 -15.11 0.00
CA SER A 91 24.45 -15.81 0.44
C SER A 91 25.25 -16.38 -0.73
N ARG A 92 26.55 -16.57 -0.51
CA ARG A 92 27.44 -17.25 -1.48
C ARG A 92 27.09 -18.73 -1.64
N GLU A 93 26.69 -19.37 -0.55
CA GLU A 93 26.35 -20.80 -0.54
C GLU A 93 25.17 -21.10 -1.45
N GLU A 94 24.20 -20.19 -1.51
CA GLU A 94 23.02 -20.32 -2.37
C GLU A 94 23.20 -19.64 -3.75
N ALA A 95 24.39 -19.11 -4.03
CA ALA A 95 24.69 -18.32 -5.24
C ALA A 95 23.74 -17.12 -5.47
N THR A 96 23.26 -16.53 -4.36
CA THR A 96 22.32 -15.39 -4.38
C THR A 96 22.94 -14.10 -3.86
N GLU A 97 24.25 -14.09 -3.53
CA GLU A 97 24.91 -12.93 -2.95
C GLU A 97 24.86 -11.72 -3.89
N LEU A 98 24.34 -10.61 -3.40
CA LEU A 98 24.33 -9.31 -4.05
C LEU A 98 24.84 -8.24 -3.08
N ILE A 99 25.91 -7.55 -3.45
CA ILE A 99 26.50 -6.48 -2.65
C ILE A 99 26.05 -5.13 -3.20
N LEU A 100 25.26 -4.39 -2.42
CA LEU A 100 24.76 -3.06 -2.73
C LEU A 100 25.57 -1.99 -1.96
N LYS A 101 26.16 -1.07 -2.69
CA LYS A 101 26.99 0.01 -2.14
C LYS A 101 26.16 1.24 -1.74
#